data_f5e3000d2f4d2f4dfa8b2ef42c96807e
#
_entry.id   f5e3000d2f4d2f4dfa8b2ef42c96807e
#
_cell.length_a   1.000
_cell.length_b   1.000
_cell.length_c   1.000
_cell.angle_alpha   90.00
_cell.angle_beta   90.00
_cell.angle_gamma   90.00
#
_symmetry.space_group_name_H-M   'P 1'
#
loop_
_entity.id
_entity.type
_entity.pdbx_description
1 polymer ?
#
loop_
_entity_poly.entity_id
_entity_poly.type
_entity_poly.pdbx_seq_one_letter_code
_entity_poly.pdbx_strand_id
1 'polypeptide(L)'
;GLMEWLVRMRFRMQVDIDEVSSQWTVLATTGPVPDGVSSPAIWHDPWPKIGRGSVGYGPSPHPGEGLEVVYWIHPRVELTAELAPTWAGTEALDALQVRAARPRLVADVDEKTLPHELDWLRTAIHLEKGCYRGQETIAKVHNLGHPPRRAVLLHLDGSDAELPVAGAEVHLGDKVVGTVTRVARHYEWGPIAFAVVKRTVDPDATVEVSGPDGPIPASQEILVAPDSGATRREAIKQARSGR
;
A
#
# COMPACT_ATOMS: atom_id res chain seq x y z
N GLY A 1 12.37 15.41 -13.14
CA GLY A 1 12.05 14.35 -12.16
C GLY A 1 12.18 14.80 -10.70
N LEU A 2 12.18 13.84 -9.78
CA LEU A 2 12.28 14.12 -8.34
C LEU A 2 13.53 14.94 -8.00
N MET A 3 14.67 14.57 -8.55
CA MET A 3 15.95 15.26 -8.33
C MET A 3 15.88 16.74 -8.71
N GLU A 4 15.40 17.06 -9.89
CA GLU A 4 15.23 18.45 -10.36
C GLU A 4 14.29 19.23 -9.46
N TRP A 5 13.21 18.59 -9.01
CA TRP A 5 12.27 19.20 -8.06
C TRP A 5 12.93 19.48 -6.73
N LEU A 6 13.67 18.54 -6.15
CA LEU A 6 14.38 18.71 -4.88
C LEU A 6 15.42 19.83 -4.96
N VAL A 7 16.23 19.86 -6.03
CA VAL A 7 17.23 20.92 -6.25
C VAL A 7 16.56 22.30 -6.33
N ARG A 8 15.42 22.41 -7.03
CA ARG A 8 14.64 23.65 -7.11
C ARG A 8 14.05 24.05 -5.75
N MET A 9 13.57 23.07 -4.96
CA MET A 9 12.96 23.31 -3.65
C MET A 9 13.97 23.55 -2.54
N ARG A 10 15.26 23.32 -2.78
CA ARG A 10 16.35 23.61 -1.83
C ARG A 10 16.36 25.09 -1.42
N PHE A 11 16.05 25.99 -2.36
CA PHE A 11 16.00 27.44 -2.20
C PHE A 11 17.22 28.00 -1.42
N ARG A 12 17.05 28.44 -0.16
CA ARG A 12 18.12 29.01 0.69
C ARG A 12 18.70 28.01 1.70
N MET A 13 18.26 26.77 1.68
CA MET A 13 18.80 25.78 2.60
C MET A 13 20.24 25.41 2.22
N GLN A 14 21.09 25.32 3.22
CA GLN A 14 22.49 24.87 3.04
C GLN A 14 22.52 23.34 3.09
N VAL A 15 22.07 22.71 2.02
CA VAL A 15 22.06 21.24 1.84
C VAL A 15 22.55 20.92 0.44
N ASP A 16 23.28 19.83 0.31
CA ASP A 16 23.64 19.22 -0.96
C ASP A 16 22.70 18.07 -1.25
N ILE A 17 22.36 17.88 -2.51
CA ILE A 17 21.41 16.86 -2.95
C ILE A 17 22.06 16.14 -4.12
N ASP A 18 22.44 14.88 -3.90
CA ASP A 18 23.16 14.05 -4.85
C ASP A 18 22.41 12.75 -5.14
N GLU A 19 22.52 12.26 -6.36
CA GLU A 19 22.09 10.94 -6.75
C GLU A 19 23.25 9.96 -6.52
N VAL A 20 23.06 9.00 -5.60
CA VAL A 20 24.13 8.11 -5.11
C VAL A 20 23.86 6.62 -5.35
N SER A 21 22.84 6.26 -6.14
CA SER A 21 22.44 4.86 -6.38
C SER A 21 23.52 4.01 -7.05
N SER A 22 24.51 4.64 -7.69
CA SER A 22 25.69 3.91 -8.22
C SER A 22 26.60 3.38 -7.11
N GLN A 23 26.62 4.02 -5.96
CA GLN A 23 27.49 3.70 -4.81
C GLN A 23 26.75 2.94 -3.71
N TRP A 24 25.45 3.19 -3.57
CA TRP A 24 24.64 2.68 -2.49
C TRP A 24 23.44 1.86 -3.02
N THR A 25 22.95 0.96 -2.19
CA THR A 25 21.71 0.23 -2.43
C THR A 25 20.86 0.20 -1.17
N VAL A 26 19.58 -0.08 -1.31
CA VAL A 26 18.68 -0.30 -0.19
C VAL A 26 18.45 -1.81 -0.06
N LEU A 27 18.70 -2.34 1.11
CA LEU A 27 18.39 -3.71 1.48
C LEU A 27 17.21 -3.72 2.44
N ALA A 28 16.48 -4.83 2.47
CA ALA A 28 15.32 -5.02 3.34
C ALA A 28 15.41 -6.38 4.06
N THR A 29 14.90 -6.43 5.29
CA THR A 29 14.69 -7.66 6.04
C THR A 29 13.34 -7.67 6.71
N THR A 30 12.77 -8.84 6.95
CA THR A 30 11.57 -9.04 7.78
C THR A 30 11.92 -9.37 9.23
N GLY A 31 13.16 -9.19 9.61
CA GLY A 31 13.69 -9.38 10.96
C GLY A 31 14.67 -8.27 11.31
N PRO A 32 15.48 -8.44 12.35
CA PRO A 32 16.50 -7.47 12.70
C PRO A 32 17.53 -7.31 11.58
N VAL A 33 18.11 -6.12 11.48
CA VAL A 33 19.29 -5.92 10.62
C VAL A 33 20.40 -6.85 11.08
N PRO A 34 21.08 -7.57 10.17
CA PRO A 34 22.14 -8.49 10.55
C PRO A 34 23.22 -7.83 11.41
N ASP A 35 23.76 -8.57 12.37
CA ASP A 35 24.85 -8.09 13.23
C ASP A 35 26.08 -7.71 12.40
N GLY A 36 26.76 -6.62 12.81
CA GLY A 36 27.94 -6.12 12.12
C GLY A 36 27.68 -5.24 10.89
N VAL A 37 26.41 -5.07 10.49
CA VAL A 37 26.05 -4.14 9.41
C VAL A 37 26.18 -2.70 9.91
N SER A 38 27.10 -1.94 9.30
CA SER A 38 27.16 -0.49 9.45
C SER A 38 26.32 0.17 8.35
N SER A 39 25.36 1.00 8.73
CA SER A 39 24.49 1.71 7.78
C SER A 39 24.35 3.17 8.17
N PRO A 40 24.47 4.12 7.22
CA PRO A 40 24.22 5.53 7.49
C PRO A 40 22.76 5.85 7.82
N ALA A 41 21.83 4.99 7.43
CA ALA A 41 20.42 5.14 7.74
C ALA A 41 19.69 3.80 7.78
N ILE A 42 18.89 3.61 8.82
CA ILE A 42 17.99 2.47 9.01
C ILE A 42 16.57 3.02 9.13
N TRP A 43 15.62 2.42 8.41
CA TRP A 43 14.23 2.81 8.46
C TRP A 43 13.33 1.60 8.74
N HIS A 44 12.52 1.70 9.78
CA HIS A 44 11.51 0.72 10.14
C HIS A 44 10.19 1.10 9.46
N ASP A 45 9.62 0.18 8.67
CA ASP A 45 8.32 0.43 8.03
C ASP A 45 7.24 0.59 9.13
N PRO A 46 6.56 1.74 9.21
CA PRO A 46 5.53 1.96 10.22
C PRO A 46 4.24 1.19 9.94
N TRP A 47 4.13 0.49 8.81
CA TRP A 47 2.89 -0.13 8.33
C TRP A 47 2.17 -1.05 9.32
N PRO A 48 2.85 -1.87 10.14
CA PRO A 48 2.19 -2.72 11.12
C PRO A 48 1.34 -1.97 12.15
N LYS A 49 1.61 -0.67 12.36
CA LYS A 49 1.00 0.11 13.44
C LYS A 49 0.25 1.33 12.90
N ILE A 50 -0.73 1.80 13.66
CA ILE A 50 -1.34 3.10 13.40
C ILE A 50 -0.49 4.18 14.07
N GLY A 51 -0.07 5.17 13.30
CA GLY A 51 0.74 6.29 13.77
C GLY A 51 -0.04 7.20 14.75
N ARG A 52 0.69 7.96 15.55
CA ARG A 52 0.09 8.96 16.44
C ARG A 52 -0.67 10.00 15.64
N GLY A 53 -1.92 10.29 16.01
CA GLY A 53 -2.79 11.23 15.30
C GLY A 53 -3.26 10.74 13.92
N SER A 54 -3.07 9.46 13.66
CA SER A 54 -3.51 8.76 12.46
C SER A 54 -4.72 7.87 12.74
N VAL A 55 -5.36 7.36 11.70
CA VAL A 55 -6.48 6.42 11.80
C VAL A 55 -6.34 5.32 10.76
N GLY A 56 -6.77 4.11 11.08
CA GLY A 56 -6.88 3.00 10.14
C GLY A 56 -8.29 2.88 9.58
N TYR A 57 -8.38 2.49 8.32
CA TYR A 57 -9.62 2.15 7.64
C TYR A 57 -9.71 0.65 7.31
N GLY A 58 -8.62 -0.07 7.58
CA GLY A 58 -8.51 -1.50 7.40
C GLY A 58 -9.23 -2.32 8.47
N PRO A 59 -9.30 -3.64 8.28
CA PRO A 59 -9.89 -4.56 9.25
C PRO A 59 -9.07 -4.63 10.56
N SER A 60 -9.67 -5.24 11.59
CA SER A 60 -8.97 -5.57 12.83
C SER A 60 -9.18 -7.06 13.14
N PRO A 61 -8.12 -7.89 13.27
CA PRO A 61 -6.71 -7.51 13.08
C PRO A 61 -6.39 -7.10 11.64
N HIS A 62 -5.40 -6.21 11.48
CA HIS A 62 -4.98 -5.77 10.16
C HIS A 62 -3.97 -6.76 9.55
N PRO A 63 -4.06 -7.08 8.25
CA PRO A 63 -3.16 -8.06 7.61
C PRO A 63 -1.68 -7.66 7.65
N GLY A 64 -1.38 -6.36 7.85
CA GLY A 64 -0.03 -5.86 7.97
C GLY A 64 0.61 -6.00 9.36
N GLU A 65 -0.14 -6.36 10.42
CA GLU A 65 0.40 -6.40 11.80
C GLU A 65 1.57 -7.40 11.96
N GLY A 66 1.59 -8.47 11.18
CA GLY A 66 2.64 -9.48 11.22
C GLY A 66 3.85 -9.22 10.32
N LEU A 67 3.84 -8.15 9.52
CA LEU A 67 4.92 -7.86 8.56
C LEU A 67 5.76 -6.67 9.03
N GLU A 68 6.78 -6.92 9.83
CA GLU A 68 7.78 -5.91 10.19
C GLU A 68 8.91 -5.91 9.15
N VAL A 69 9.03 -4.84 8.37
CA VAL A 69 10.10 -4.67 7.39
C VAL A 69 11.04 -3.57 7.84
N VAL A 70 12.33 -3.86 7.85
CA VAL A 70 13.38 -2.90 8.10
C VAL A 70 14.20 -2.72 6.83
N TYR A 71 14.43 -1.47 6.46
CA TYR A 71 15.26 -1.09 5.33
C TYR A 71 16.53 -0.41 5.82
N TRP A 72 17.65 -0.67 5.15
CA TRP A 72 18.89 0.05 5.43
C TRP A 72 19.68 0.34 4.16
N ILE A 73 20.48 1.41 4.22
CA ILE A 73 21.37 1.78 3.11
C ILE A 73 22.66 1.01 3.26
N HIS A 74 23.14 0.41 2.17
CA HIS A 74 24.34 -0.42 2.15
C HIS A 74 25.26 -0.05 0.98
N PRO A 75 26.59 0.04 1.19
CA PRO A 75 27.53 0.27 0.10
C PRO A 75 27.51 -0.87 -0.91
N ARG A 76 27.35 -0.57 -2.20
CA ARG A 76 27.30 -1.61 -3.24
C ARG A 76 28.58 -2.44 -3.33
N VAL A 77 29.73 -1.84 -3.06
CA VAL A 77 31.03 -2.51 -3.09
C VAL A 77 31.19 -3.56 -1.99
N GLU A 78 30.39 -3.48 -0.94
CA GLU A 78 30.43 -4.41 0.21
C GLU A 78 29.37 -5.52 0.08
N LEU A 79 28.61 -5.56 -1.02
CA LEU A 79 27.70 -6.66 -1.31
C LEU A 79 28.51 -7.92 -1.65
N THR A 80 28.80 -8.72 -0.65
CA THR A 80 29.59 -9.95 -0.80
C THR A 80 28.70 -11.16 -1.01
N ALA A 81 29.28 -12.21 -1.61
CA ALA A 81 28.61 -13.51 -1.77
C ALA A 81 28.24 -14.17 -0.42
N GLU A 82 28.83 -13.75 0.69
CA GLU A 82 28.56 -14.28 2.03
C GLU A 82 27.13 -13.96 2.51
N LEU A 83 26.53 -12.87 2.06
CA LEU A 83 25.15 -12.52 2.32
C LEU A 83 24.17 -13.29 1.38
N ALA A 84 24.66 -13.79 0.25
CA ALA A 84 23.83 -14.37 -0.81
C ALA A 84 22.96 -15.59 -0.41
N PRO A 85 23.38 -16.50 0.47
CA PRO A 85 22.57 -17.68 0.81
C PRO A 85 21.25 -17.36 1.51
N THR A 86 21.12 -16.17 2.09
CA THR A 86 19.94 -15.76 2.83
C THR A 86 19.07 -14.75 2.05
N TRP A 87 19.46 -14.43 0.81
CA TRP A 87 18.75 -13.44 0.03
C TRP A 87 17.55 -14.02 -0.69
N ALA A 88 16.45 -13.28 -0.63
CA ALA A 88 15.29 -13.47 -1.48
C ALA A 88 15.22 -12.35 -2.52
N GLY A 89 14.61 -12.63 -3.66
CA GLY A 89 14.34 -11.62 -4.69
C GLY A 89 13.26 -10.61 -4.24
N THR A 90 13.18 -9.49 -4.92
CA THR A 90 12.18 -8.45 -4.68
C THR A 90 10.74 -8.97 -4.85
N GLU A 91 10.52 -9.97 -5.69
CA GLU A 91 9.22 -10.63 -5.86
C GLU A 91 8.69 -11.26 -4.57
N ALA A 92 9.59 -11.86 -3.76
CA ALA A 92 9.20 -12.41 -2.47
C ALA A 92 8.74 -11.31 -1.51
N LEU A 93 9.45 -10.17 -1.46
CA LEU A 93 9.04 -9.01 -0.67
C LEU A 93 7.71 -8.44 -1.19
N ASP A 94 7.52 -8.36 -2.51
CA ASP A 94 6.28 -7.90 -3.12
C ASP A 94 5.09 -8.80 -2.73
N ALA A 95 5.27 -10.12 -2.74
CA ALA A 95 4.23 -11.06 -2.32
C ALA A 95 3.84 -10.85 -0.84
N LEU A 96 4.83 -10.68 0.04
CA LEU A 96 4.59 -10.38 1.46
C LEU A 96 3.90 -9.03 1.64
N GLN A 97 4.28 -8.01 0.88
CA GLN A 97 3.66 -6.68 0.96
C GLN A 97 2.23 -6.66 0.41
N VAL A 98 1.96 -7.38 -0.69
CA VAL A 98 0.60 -7.55 -1.22
C VAL A 98 -0.28 -8.22 -0.18
N ARG A 99 0.20 -9.32 0.40
CA ARG A 99 -0.52 -10.05 1.47
C ARG A 99 -0.76 -9.19 2.71
N ALA A 100 0.20 -8.37 3.09
CA ALA A 100 0.11 -7.46 4.22
C ALA A 100 -0.69 -6.18 3.93
N ALA A 101 -1.35 -6.09 2.77
CA ALA A 101 -2.06 -4.90 2.33
C ALA A 101 -1.20 -3.62 2.28
N ARG A 102 0.13 -3.74 2.19
CA ARG A 102 1.07 -2.62 2.19
C ARG A 102 1.10 -1.94 0.82
N PRO A 103 0.52 -0.74 0.65
CA PRO A 103 0.52 -0.06 -0.65
C PRO A 103 1.89 0.51 -0.99
N ARG A 104 2.16 0.64 -2.29
CA ARG A 104 3.38 1.24 -2.85
C ARG A 104 3.03 2.45 -3.72
N LEU A 105 3.72 3.56 -3.47
CA LEU A 105 3.49 4.83 -4.18
C LEU A 105 3.59 4.68 -5.72
N VAL A 106 4.57 3.92 -6.19
CA VAL A 106 4.82 3.80 -7.65
C VAL A 106 3.84 2.85 -8.34
N ALA A 107 3.28 1.88 -7.60
CA ALA A 107 2.46 0.82 -8.18
C ALA A 107 0.95 1.04 -7.98
N ASP A 108 0.55 1.46 -6.77
CA ASP A 108 -0.85 1.45 -6.36
C ASP A 108 -1.54 2.82 -6.45
N VAL A 109 -0.81 3.86 -6.92
CA VAL A 109 -1.28 5.25 -6.92
C VAL A 109 -1.40 5.79 -8.32
N ASP A 110 -2.52 6.44 -8.59
CA ASP A 110 -2.73 7.31 -9.75
C ASP A 110 -2.90 8.77 -9.33
N GLU A 111 -3.06 9.68 -10.28
CA GLU A 111 -3.22 11.13 -10.03
C GLU A 111 -4.49 11.47 -9.22
N LYS A 112 -5.45 10.56 -9.12
CA LYS A 112 -6.74 10.74 -8.43
C LYS A 112 -6.82 10.02 -7.10
N THR A 113 -5.80 9.22 -6.76
CA THR A 113 -5.79 8.39 -5.56
C THR A 113 -5.84 9.24 -4.30
N LEU A 114 -6.77 8.92 -3.43
CA LEU A 114 -6.84 9.46 -2.08
C LEU A 114 -6.17 8.50 -1.08
N PRO A 115 -5.43 8.99 -0.08
CA PRO A 115 -4.82 8.14 0.94
C PRO A 115 -5.81 7.23 1.67
N HIS A 116 -7.08 7.64 1.76
CA HIS A 116 -8.19 6.85 2.32
C HIS A 116 -8.43 5.54 1.57
N GLU A 117 -8.26 5.55 0.24
CA GLU A 117 -8.55 4.40 -0.62
C GLU A 117 -7.61 3.22 -0.37
N LEU A 118 -6.41 3.50 0.17
CA LEU A 118 -5.32 2.55 0.39
C LEU A 118 -4.98 2.35 1.87
N ASP A 119 -5.83 2.79 2.79
CA ASP A 119 -5.55 2.82 4.23
C ASP A 119 -4.25 3.59 4.62
N TRP A 120 -3.77 4.49 3.78
CA TRP A 120 -2.56 5.27 4.07
C TRP A 120 -2.75 6.34 5.15
N LEU A 121 -3.99 6.57 5.59
CA LEU A 121 -4.24 7.39 6.76
C LEU A 121 -3.57 6.82 8.01
N ARG A 122 -3.35 5.50 8.07
CA ARG A 122 -2.75 4.84 9.22
C ARG A 122 -1.30 5.24 9.50
N THR A 123 -0.52 5.59 8.45
CA THR A 123 0.92 5.84 8.60
C THR A 123 1.41 7.14 7.97
N ALA A 124 0.69 7.67 6.96
CA ALA A 124 1.17 8.79 6.17
C ALA A 124 0.47 10.12 6.51
N ILE A 125 -0.63 10.09 7.26
CA ILE A 125 -1.42 11.28 7.58
C ILE A 125 -1.53 11.45 9.08
N HIS A 126 -1.27 12.65 9.56
CA HIS A 126 -1.57 13.07 10.92
C HIS A 126 -2.74 14.06 10.88
N LEU A 127 -3.89 13.67 11.39
CA LEU A 127 -5.14 14.45 11.27
C LEU A 127 -5.16 15.72 12.13
N GLU A 128 -4.35 15.77 13.19
CA GLU A 128 -4.32 16.86 14.18
C GLU A 128 -3.12 17.79 14.04
N LYS A 129 -2.23 17.58 13.06
CA LYS A 129 -1.08 18.49 12.84
C LYS A 129 -1.48 19.75 12.08
N GLY A 130 -0.60 20.74 12.08
CA GLY A 130 -0.74 21.98 11.29
C GLY A 130 -0.88 21.72 9.78
N CYS A 131 -1.05 22.79 9.02
CA CYS A 131 -1.37 22.75 7.59
C CYS A 131 -0.39 21.90 6.75
N TYR A 132 -0.95 21.17 5.79
CA TYR A 132 -0.23 20.43 4.75
C TYR A 132 -1.04 20.40 3.46
N ARG A 133 -0.36 20.13 2.34
CA ARG A 133 -1.00 20.09 1.03
C ARG A 133 -2.04 18.97 0.97
N GLY A 134 -3.27 19.31 0.54
CA GLY A 134 -4.36 18.34 0.41
C GLY A 134 -5.19 18.13 1.69
N GLN A 135 -4.85 18.77 2.81
CA GLN A 135 -5.52 18.60 4.11
C GLN A 135 -7.04 18.79 4.05
N GLU A 136 -7.53 19.78 3.29
CA GLU A 136 -8.97 20.03 3.18
C GLU A 136 -9.72 18.84 2.57
N THR A 137 -9.18 18.26 1.50
CA THR A 137 -9.77 17.07 0.86
C THR A 137 -9.75 15.89 1.81
N ILE A 138 -8.62 15.66 2.49
CA ILE A 138 -8.48 14.58 3.45
C ILE A 138 -9.49 14.74 4.60
N ALA A 139 -9.53 15.91 5.22
CA ALA A 139 -10.46 16.18 6.31
C ALA A 139 -11.93 16.09 5.88
N LYS A 140 -12.27 16.55 4.67
CA LYS A 140 -13.62 16.47 4.12
C LYS A 140 -14.07 15.03 3.93
N VAL A 141 -13.25 14.18 3.32
CA VAL A 141 -13.58 12.76 3.13
C VAL A 141 -13.66 12.04 4.48
N HIS A 142 -12.68 12.25 5.36
CA HIS A 142 -12.67 11.62 6.67
C HIS A 142 -13.90 11.99 7.53
N ASN A 143 -14.29 13.26 7.56
CA ASN A 143 -15.34 13.74 8.46
C ASN A 143 -16.75 13.63 7.86
N LEU A 144 -16.91 13.85 6.55
CA LEU A 144 -18.22 14.11 5.95
C LEU A 144 -18.54 13.19 4.76
N GLY A 145 -17.56 12.56 4.16
CA GLY A 145 -17.70 11.76 2.96
C GLY A 145 -17.10 10.37 3.06
N HIS A 146 -17.05 9.69 1.94
CA HIS A 146 -16.43 8.39 1.78
C HIS A 146 -15.47 8.45 0.59
N PRO A 147 -14.36 7.68 0.60
CA PRO A 147 -13.53 7.57 -0.59
C PRO A 147 -14.33 6.93 -1.74
N PRO A 148 -14.15 7.39 -2.99
CA PRO A 148 -14.90 6.85 -4.13
C PRO A 148 -14.52 5.42 -4.51
N ARG A 149 -13.30 5.03 -4.17
CA ARG A 149 -12.72 3.70 -4.40
C ARG A 149 -12.19 3.15 -3.09
N ARG A 150 -11.86 1.86 -3.08
CA ARG A 150 -11.24 1.18 -1.95
C ARG A 150 -10.28 0.10 -2.41
N ALA A 151 -9.21 -0.11 -1.65
CA ALA A 151 -8.31 -1.24 -1.83
C ALA A 151 -8.97 -2.55 -1.39
N VAL A 152 -8.70 -3.60 -2.15
CA VAL A 152 -9.04 -4.98 -1.85
C VAL A 152 -7.85 -5.89 -2.14
N LEU A 153 -7.72 -6.98 -1.39
CA LEU A 153 -6.91 -8.11 -1.79
C LEU A 153 -7.82 -9.07 -2.56
N LEU A 154 -7.37 -9.50 -3.73
CA LEU A 154 -8.04 -10.49 -4.55
C LEU A 154 -7.31 -11.83 -4.43
N HIS A 155 -8.05 -12.87 -4.10
CA HIS A 155 -7.61 -14.26 -4.19
C HIS A 155 -8.03 -14.77 -5.56
N LEU A 156 -7.05 -14.96 -6.45
CA LEU A 156 -7.30 -15.37 -7.83
C LEU A 156 -7.49 -16.88 -7.91
N ASP A 157 -8.54 -17.31 -8.58
CA ASP A 157 -8.75 -18.73 -8.86
C ASP A 157 -7.87 -19.17 -10.05
N GLY A 158 -7.25 -20.36 -9.93
CA GLY A 158 -6.39 -20.88 -10.99
C GLY A 158 -4.90 -20.87 -10.64
N SER A 159 -4.47 -21.79 -9.79
CA SER A 159 -3.07 -21.95 -9.36
C SER A 159 -2.08 -22.17 -10.50
N ASP A 160 -2.53 -22.74 -11.62
CA ASP A 160 -1.72 -23.09 -12.79
C ASP A 160 -1.87 -22.07 -13.95
N ALA A 161 -2.79 -21.10 -13.83
CA ALA A 161 -3.00 -20.08 -14.83
C ALA A 161 -1.86 -19.05 -14.84
N GLU A 162 -1.63 -18.45 -15.99
CA GLU A 162 -0.76 -17.29 -16.12
C GLU A 162 -1.36 -16.11 -15.32
N LEU A 163 -0.54 -15.42 -14.54
CA LEU A 163 -1.00 -14.33 -13.69
C LEU A 163 -1.46 -13.13 -14.53
N PRO A 164 -2.51 -12.40 -14.12
CA PRO A 164 -2.86 -11.15 -14.74
C PRO A 164 -1.71 -10.14 -14.56
N VAL A 165 -1.68 -9.12 -15.40
CA VAL A 165 -0.68 -8.05 -15.30
C VAL A 165 -1.22 -6.86 -14.48
N ALA A 166 -0.32 -6.04 -13.96
CA ALA A 166 -0.70 -4.74 -13.41
C ALA A 166 -1.43 -3.91 -14.47
N GLY A 167 -2.54 -3.28 -14.09
CA GLY A 167 -3.43 -2.59 -15.02
C GLY A 167 -4.60 -3.44 -15.52
N ALA A 168 -4.64 -4.74 -15.25
CA ALA A 168 -5.75 -5.61 -15.61
C ALA A 168 -7.07 -5.10 -15.01
N GLU A 169 -8.14 -5.13 -15.80
CA GLU A 169 -9.46 -4.69 -15.35
C GLU A 169 -10.10 -5.70 -14.41
N VAL A 170 -10.81 -5.20 -13.40
CA VAL A 170 -11.66 -5.97 -12.51
C VAL A 170 -13.11 -5.75 -12.92
N HIS A 171 -13.82 -6.84 -13.17
CA HIS A 171 -15.21 -6.84 -13.66
C HIS A 171 -16.17 -7.39 -12.62
N LEU A 172 -17.39 -6.88 -12.65
CA LEU A 172 -18.56 -7.45 -11.99
C LEU A 172 -19.67 -7.56 -13.03
N GLY A 173 -19.88 -8.78 -13.57
CA GLY A 173 -20.61 -8.99 -14.81
C GLY A 173 -19.94 -8.21 -15.96
N ASP A 174 -20.72 -7.53 -16.77
CA ASP A 174 -20.23 -6.76 -17.92
C ASP A 174 -19.60 -5.39 -17.57
N LYS A 175 -19.48 -5.05 -16.28
CA LYS A 175 -19.04 -3.73 -15.85
C LYS A 175 -17.65 -3.75 -15.28
N VAL A 176 -16.77 -2.87 -15.80
CA VAL A 176 -15.48 -2.57 -15.17
C VAL A 176 -15.73 -1.83 -13.86
N VAL A 177 -15.29 -2.43 -12.77
CA VAL A 177 -15.48 -1.93 -11.41
C VAL A 177 -14.19 -1.57 -10.71
N GLY A 178 -13.04 -1.91 -11.26
CA GLY A 178 -11.74 -1.63 -10.66
C GLY A 178 -10.56 -2.00 -11.55
N THR A 179 -9.37 -1.92 -10.97
CA THR A 179 -8.11 -2.23 -11.65
C THR A 179 -7.16 -2.92 -10.68
N VAL A 180 -6.49 -3.96 -11.14
CA VAL A 180 -5.38 -4.61 -10.44
C VAL A 180 -4.16 -3.70 -10.51
N THR A 181 -3.53 -3.44 -9.38
CA THR A 181 -2.32 -2.60 -9.32
C THR A 181 -1.04 -3.43 -9.15
N ARG A 182 -1.13 -4.53 -8.42
CA ARG A 182 -0.03 -5.49 -8.26
C ARG A 182 -0.56 -6.91 -8.21
N VAL A 183 0.26 -7.84 -8.70
CA VAL A 183 0.00 -9.28 -8.65
C VAL A 183 1.20 -9.97 -8.04
N ALA A 184 0.97 -10.99 -7.25
CA ALA A 184 2.02 -11.78 -6.64
C ALA A 184 1.60 -13.24 -6.48
N ARG A 185 2.58 -14.13 -6.44
CA ARG A 185 2.39 -15.53 -6.05
C ARG A 185 2.88 -15.70 -4.62
N HIS A 186 1.93 -15.78 -3.69
CA HIS A 186 2.25 -15.97 -2.27
C HIS A 186 2.52 -17.46 -2.01
N TYR A 187 3.51 -17.77 -1.17
CA TYR A 187 3.96 -19.15 -0.91
C TYR A 187 2.89 -20.04 -0.29
N GLU A 188 1.94 -19.46 0.45
CA GLU A 188 0.87 -20.18 1.15
C GLU A 188 -0.48 -19.99 0.46
N TRP A 189 -0.77 -18.78 -0.06
CA TRP A 189 -2.08 -18.42 -0.58
C TRP A 189 -2.18 -18.52 -2.11
N GLY A 190 -1.09 -18.87 -2.79
CA GLY A 190 -1.06 -18.93 -4.24
C GLY A 190 -1.15 -17.54 -4.88
N PRO A 191 -1.88 -17.44 -6.01
CA PRO A 191 -2.00 -16.18 -6.74
C PRO A 191 -2.91 -15.19 -5.99
N ILE A 192 -2.35 -14.00 -5.70
CA ILE A 192 -3.06 -12.90 -5.06
C ILE A 192 -2.82 -11.61 -5.83
N ALA A 193 -3.76 -10.66 -5.74
CA ALA A 193 -3.59 -9.35 -6.35
C ALA A 193 -4.03 -8.23 -5.40
N PHE A 194 -3.32 -7.13 -5.42
CA PHE A 194 -3.77 -5.87 -4.84
C PHE A 194 -4.56 -5.11 -5.92
N ALA A 195 -5.77 -4.71 -5.60
CA ALA A 195 -6.62 -4.01 -6.54
C ALA A 195 -7.32 -2.81 -5.89
N VAL A 196 -7.68 -1.84 -6.72
CA VAL A 196 -8.51 -0.70 -6.32
C VAL A 196 -9.83 -0.81 -7.06
N VAL A 197 -10.92 -0.96 -6.30
CA VAL A 197 -12.28 -1.12 -6.86
C VAL A 197 -13.18 0.05 -6.45
N LYS A 198 -14.28 0.26 -7.18
CA LYS A 198 -15.31 1.22 -6.78
C LYS A 198 -15.84 0.86 -5.39
N ARG A 199 -16.03 1.85 -4.54
CA ARG A 199 -16.52 1.67 -3.17
C ARG A 199 -17.82 0.87 -3.08
N THR A 200 -18.70 1.02 -4.09
CA THR A 200 -20.02 0.40 -4.14
C THR A 200 -20.04 -1.06 -4.58
N VAL A 201 -18.89 -1.64 -4.90
CA VAL A 201 -18.78 -3.09 -5.19
C VAL A 201 -19.10 -3.84 -3.90
N ASP A 202 -20.01 -4.79 -3.98
CA ASP A 202 -20.34 -5.66 -2.86
C ASP A 202 -19.08 -6.46 -2.45
N PRO A 203 -18.63 -6.38 -1.19
CA PRO A 203 -17.47 -7.13 -0.72
C PRO A 203 -17.57 -8.64 -0.87
N ASP A 204 -18.79 -9.18 -0.81
CA ASP A 204 -19.04 -10.62 -0.90
C ASP A 204 -19.20 -11.11 -2.35
N ALA A 205 -19.24 -10.17 -3.32
CA ALA A 205 -19.34 -10.54 -4.73
C ALA A 205 -18.01 -11.15 -5.24
N THR A 206 -18.12 -12.26 -5.97
CA THR A 206 -17.04 -12.76 -6.82
C THR A 206 -16.89 -11.81 -8.00
N VAL A 207 -15.66 -11.34 -8.22
CA VAL A 207 -15.29 -10.50 -9.35
C VAL A 207 -14.47 -11.30 -10.35
N GLU A 208 -14.30 -10.78 -11.55
CA GLU A 208 -13.46 -11.37 -12.58
C GLU A 208 -12.32 -10.42 -12.92
N VAL A 209 -11.11 -10.93 -12.98
CA VAL A 209 -9.91 -10.19 -13.41
C VAL A 209 -9.57 -10.57 -14.84
N SER A 210 -9.34 -9.60 -15.71
CA SER A 210 -8.88 -9.85 -17.08
C SER A 210 -7.51 -10.53 -17.05
N GLY A 211 -7.44 -11.79 -17.46
CA GLY A 211 -6.20 -12.56 -17.58
C GLY A 211 -5.80 -12.78 -19.02
N PRO A 212 -4.56 -13.25 -19.29
CA PRO A 212 -4.07 -13.50 -20.64
C PRO A 212 -4.86 -14.58 -21.38
N ASP A 213 -5.32 -15.62 -20.66
CA ASP A 213 -6.07 -16.73 -21.21
C ASP A 213 -7.59 -16.59 -21.03
N GLY A 214 -8.07 -15.47 -20.52
CA GLY A 214 -9.48 -15.21 -20.24
C GLY A 214 -9.73 -14.65 -18.83
N PRO A 215 -11.00 -14.45 -18.47
CA PRO A 215 -11.35 -13.92 -17.15
C PRO A 215 -10.99 -14.92 -16.03
N ILE A 216 -10.38 -14.41 -14.99
CA ILE A 216 -9.98 -15.15 -13.79
C ILE A 216 -10.92 -14.78 -12.65
N PRO A 217 -11.75 -15.69 -12.15
CA PRO A 217 -12.58 -15.43 -10.98
C PRO A 217 -11.73 -15.10 -9.76
N ALA A 218 -12.21 -14.17 -8.93
CA ALA A 218 -11.50 -13.77 -7.73
C ALA A 218 -12.47 -13.45 -6.58
N SER A 219 -12.16 -13.93 -5.40
CA SER A 219 -12.81 -13.49 -4.16
C SER A 219 -12.10 -12.29 -3.56
N GLN A 220 -12.88 -11.43 -2.89
CA GLN A 220 -12.37 -10.19 -2.30
C GLN A 220 -12.10 -10.38 -0.80
N GLU A 221 -10.93 -9.89 -0.34
CA GLU A 221 -10.70 -9.60 1.08
C GLU A 221 -10.67 -8.08 1.25
N ILE A 222 -11.43 -7.57 2.23
CA ILE A 222 -11.56 -6.13 2.46
C ILE A 222 -10.26 -5.60 3.06
N LEU A 223 -9.61 -4.66 2.38
CA LEU A 223 -8.47 -3.91 2.91
C LEU A 223 -8.90 -2.52 3.41
N VAL A 224 -9.90 -1.92 2.75
CA VAL A 224 -10.57 -0.70 3.19
C VAL A 224 -12.07 -0.95 3.15
N ALA A 225 -12.74 -0.73 4.27
CA ALA A 225 -14.16 -0.99 4.38
C ALA A 225 -14.98 -0.02 3.51
N PRO A 226 -16.08 -0.48 2.87
CA PRO A 226 -16.88 0.35 1.97
C PRO A 226 -17.58 1.52 2.67
N ASP A 227 -17.79 1.46 3.97
CA ASP A 227 -18.37 2.48 4.82
C ASP A 227 -17.34 3.40 5.50
N SER A 228 -16.05 3.21 5.23
CA SER A 228 -14.97 4.05 5.78
C SER A 228 -15.14 5.52 5.46
N GLY A 229 -14.84 6.39 6.42
CA GLY A 229 -15.03 7.85 6.32
C GLY A 229 -16.29 8.33 7.02
N ALA A 230 -16.71 9.56 6.74
CA ALA A 230 -17.91 10.22 7.29
C ALA A 230 -18.03 10.19 8.83
N THR A 231 -16.93 10.07 9.55
CA THR A 231 -16.87 9.83 11.01
C THR A 231 -17.69 10.84 11.83
N ARG A 232 -17.60 12.11 11.47
CA ARG A 232 -18.36 13.18 12.15
C ARG A 232 -19.85 13.14 11.80
N ARG A 233 -20.18 12.79 10.55
CA ARG A 233 -21.58 12.66 10.11
C ARG A 233 -22.27 11.50 10.81
N GLU A 234 -21.61 10.37 10.94
CA GLU A 234 -22.13 9.21 11.66
C GLU A 234 -22.31 9.50 13.17
N ALA A 235 -21.33 10.17 13.80
CA ALA A 235 -21.46 10.58 15.21
C ALA A 235 -22.68 11.51 15.45
N ILE A 236 -22.93 12.46 14.55
CA ILE A 236 -24.12 13.34 14.62
C ILE A 236 -25.41 12.55 14.45
N LYS A 237 -25.44 11.59 13.51
CA LYS A 237 -26.61 10.74 13.26
C LYS A 237 -26.92 9.87 14.47
N GLN A 238 -25.93 9.23 15.06
CA GLN A 238 -26.08 8.41 16.28
C GLN A 238 -26.56 9.24 17.45
N ALA A 239 -26.01 10.44 17.67
CA ALA A 239 -26.48 11.34 18.75
C ALA A 239 -27.92 11.82 18.58
N ARG A 240 -28.46 11.83 17.35
CA ARG A 240 -29.87 12.18 17.06
C ARG A 240 -30.83 10.99 17.19
N SER A 241 -30.36 9.77 16.90
CA SER A 241 -31.16 8.54 17.00
C SER A 241 -31.26 7.97 18.42
N GLY A 242 -30.35 8.37 19.31
CA GLY A 242 -30.35 8.00 20.73
C GLY A 242 -31.16 8.93 21.65
N ARG A 243 -31.91 9.86 21.06
CA ARG A 243 -32.90 10.70 21.73
C ARG A 243 -34.32 10.31 21.29
#